data_be8f110410a20595b460f3ea4cc8b6e6
#
_entry.id   be8f110410a20595b460f3ea4cc8b6e6
#
_cell.length_a   1.000
_cell.length_b   1.000
_cell.length_c   1.000
_cell.angle_alpha   90.00
_cell.angle_beta   90.00
_cell.angle_gamma   90.00
#
_symmetry.space_group_name_H-M   'P 1'
#
loop_
_entity.id
_entity.type
_entity.pdbx_description
1 polymer ?
#
loop_
_entity_poly.entity_id
_entity_poly.type
_entity_poly.pdbx_seq_one_letter_code
_entity_poly.pdbx_strand_id
1 'polypeptide(L)'
;MNFRFGINAINIITDDVNNNPIKLAIESWLDLVSAVLVFFAAIIPAYLSLKLKGNIRKVTITLTAFIVVHGIYHVFRMQGIESIADSVLEPASVIVLIAFGLTYLGVSYEKKRQEATGK
;
A
#
# COMPACT_ATOMS: atom_id res chain seq x y z
N MET A 1 -2.01 -24.68 -41.58
CA MET A 1 -2.07 -25.28 -40.31
C MET A 1 -2.27 -24.32 -39.20
N ASN A 2 -3.09 -24.57 -38.38
CA ASN A 2 -3.92 -23.94 -37.39
C ASN A 2 -3.22 -23.37 -36.16
N PHE A 3 -2.18 -22.58 -36.33
CA PHE A 3 -1.58 -21.78 -35.24
C PHE A 3 -2.60 -20.78 -34.67
N ARG A 4 -3.47 -20.23 -35.51
CA ARG A 4 -4.60 -19.38 -35.09
C ARG A 4 -5.61 -20.08 -34.21
N PHE A 5 -5.86 -21.36 -34.42
CA PHE A 5 -6.81 -22.13 -33.61
C PHE A 5 -6.30 -22.38 -32.21
N GLY A 6 -4.99 -22.64 -32.05
CA GLY A 6 -4.36 -22.81 -30.77
C GLY A 6 -4.33 -21.53 -29.93
N ILE A 7 -4.03 -20.38 -30.57
CA ILE A 7 -4.03 -19.07 -29.89
C ILE A 7 -5.43 -18.67 -29.44
N ASN A 8 -6.45 -18.89 -30.28
CA ASN A 8 -7.82 -18.60 -29.91
C ASN A 8 -8.33 -19.52 -28.77
N ALA A 9 -7.96 -20.79 -28.78
CA ALA A 9 -8.30 -21.71 -27.69
C ALA A 9 -7.63 -21.32 -26.37
N ILE A 10 -6.37 -20.91 -26.42
CA ILE A 10 -5.63 -20.42 -25.23
C ILE A 10 -6.27 -19.14 -24.71
N ASN A 11 -6.63 -18.19 -25.57
CA ASN A 11 -7.30 -16.96 -25.16
C ASN A 11 -8.66 -17.21 -24.52
N ILE A 12 -9.47 -18.13 -25.08
CA ILE A 12 -10.75 -18.50 -24.49
C ILE A 12 -10.57 -19.15 -23.12
N ILE A 13 -9.59 -20.03 -22.97
CA ILE A 13 -9.30 -20.67 -21.67
C ILE A 13 -8.79 -19.64 -20.64
N THR A 14 -7.95 -18.71 -21.05
CA THR A 14 -7.44 -17.64 -20.15
C THR A 14 -8.55 -16.65 -19.77
N ASP A 15 -9.45 -16.33 -20.66
CA ASP A 15 -10.60 -15.48 -20.38
C ASP A 15 -11.60 -16.16 -19.41
N ASP A 16 -11.86 -17.44 -19.60
CA ASP A 16 -12.71 -18.23 -18.68
C ASP A 16 -12.09 -18.37 -17.27
N VAL A 17 -10.78 -18.54 -17.19
CA VAL A 17 -10.06 -18.60 -15.90
C VAL A 17 -10.08 -17.24 -15.19
N ASN A 18 -9.94 -16.15 -15.94
CA ASN A 18 -9.94 -14.80 -15.38
C ASN A 18 -11.33 -14.32 -14.96
N ASN A 19 -12.37 -14.77 -15.65
CA ASN A 19 -13.77 -14.39 -15.36
C ASN A 19 -14.48 -15.41 -14.45
N ASN A 20 -13.75 -16.33 -13.80
CA ASN A 20 -14.34 -17.26 -12.87
C ASN A 20 -14.94 -16.50 -11.66
N PRO A 21 -16.26 -16.59 -11.42
CA PRO A 21 -16.92 -15.86 -10.34
C PRO A 21 -16.36 -16.19 -8.95
N ILE A 22 -15.84 -17.40 -8.77
CA ILE A 22 -15.21 -17.84 -7.52
C ILE A 22 -13.90 -17.09 -7.30
N LYS A 23 -13.08 -16.94 -8.36
CA LYS A 23 -11.81 -16.19 -8.30
C LYS A 23 -12.07 -14.73 -7.96
N LEU A 24 -13.00 -14.08 -8.65
CA LEU A 24 -13.38 -12.68 -8.38
C LEU A 24 -13.91 -12.50 -6.96
N ALA A 25 -14.70 -13.44 -6.44
CA ALA A 25 -15.20 -13.40 -5.08
C ALA A 25 -14.06 -13.53 -4.05
N ILE A 26 -13.09 -14.42 -4.29
CA ILE A 26 -11.92 -14.61 -3.42
C ILE A 26 -11.03 -13.37 -3.43
N GLU A 27 -10.75 -12.79 -4.59
CA GLU A 27 -9.94 -11.57 -4.72
C GLU A 27 -10.58 -10.40 -4.00
N SER A 28 -11.88 -10.19 -4.17
CA SER A 28 -12.64 -9.14 -3.47
C SER A 28 -12.64 -9.34 -1.95
N TRP A 29 -12.75 -10.58 -1.49
CA TRP A 29 -12.69 -10.92 -0.06
C TRP A 29 -11.29 -10.65 0.52
N LEU A 30 -10.24 -11.02 -0.20
CA LEU A 30 -8.85 -10.76 0.20
C LEU A 30 -8.57 -9.25 0.29
N ASP A 31 -9.04 -8.47 -0.66
CA ASP A 31 -8.90 -7.00 -0.64
C ASP A 31 -9.65 -6.38 0.54
N LEU A 32 -10.84 -6.89 0.87
CA LEU A 32 -11.60 -6.45 2.04
C LEU A 32 -10.84 -6.75 3.35
N VAL A 33 -10.35 -7.97 3.52
CA VAL A 33 -9.58 -8.36 4.71
C VAL A 33 -8.31 -7.53 4.81
N SER A 34 -7.60 -7.32 3.70
CA SER A 34 -6.40 -6.49 3.64
C SER A 34 -6.68 -5.05 4.02
N ALA A 35 -7.76 -4.45 3.50
CA ALA A 35 -8.16 -3.10 3.85
C ALA A 35 -8.43 -2.96 5.36
N VAL A 36 -9.20 -3.89 5.93
CA VAL A 36 -9.50 -3.90 7.38
C VAL A 36 -8.22 -4.00 8.21
N LEU A 37 -7.33 -4.94 7.90
CA LEU A 37 -6.07 -5.11 8.61
C LEU A 37 -5.17 -3.88 8.51
N VAL A 38 -5.08 -3.26 7.33
CA VAL A 38 -4.27 -2.05 7.12
C VAL A 38 -4.82 -0.88 7.93
N PHE A 39 -6.14 -0.67 7.96
CA PHE A 39 -6.73 0.39 8.78
C PHE A 39 -6.55 0.14 10.27
N PHE A 40 -6.67 -1.09 10.75
CA PHE A 40 -6.32 -1.42 12.13
C PHE A 40 -4.85 -1.14 12.44
N ALA A 41 -3.94 -1.48 11.54
CA ALA A 41 -2.52 -1.19 11.70
C ALA A 41 -2.23 0.33 11.74
N ALA A 42 -3.06 1.16 11.09
CA ALA A 42 -2.92 2.61 11.12
C ALA A 42 -3.26 3.25 12.47
N ILE A 43 -4.10 2.61 13.29
CA ILE A 43 -4.58 3.16 14.57
C ILE A 43 -3.41 3.45 15.51
N ILE A 44 -2.46 2.53 15.64
CA ILE A 44 -1.33 2.66 16.56
C ILE A 44 -0.45 3.86 16.20
N PRO A 45 0.09 3.97 14.98
CA PRO A 45 0.93 5.11 14.63
C PRO A 45 0.14 6.42 14.57
N ALA A 46 -1.15 6.40 14.21
CA ALA A 46 -2.01 7.58 14.27
C ALA A 46 -2.14 8.10 15.71
N TYR A 47 -2.42 7.22 16.66
CA TYR A 47 -2.47 7.57 18.08
C TYR A 47 -1.13 8.08 18.61
N LEU A 48 -0.03 7.41 18.26
CA LEU A 48 1.31 7.82 18.66
C LEU A 48 1.68 9.19 18.05
N SER A 49 1.25 9.50 16.84
CA SER A 49 1.52 10.79 16.20
C SER A 49 0.93 11.98 16.98
N LEU A 50 -0.16 11.75 17.72
CA LEU A 50 -0.78 12.76 18.57
C LEU A 50 -0.04 12.94 19.91
N LYS A 51 0.57 11.88 20.43
CA LYS A 51 1.26 11.88 21.73
C LYS A 51 2.74 12.23 21.63
N LEU A 52 3.39 11.85 20.55
CA LEU A 52 4.81 12.08 20.36
C LEU A 52 5.10 13.53 19.97
N LYS A 53 6.28 14.01 20.33
CA LYS A 53 6.77 15.37 20.01
C LYS A 53 8.11 15.29 19.26
N GLY A 54 8.44 16.37 18.56
CA GLY A 54 9.73 16.48 17.86
C GLY A 54 9.84 15.61 16.62
N ASN A 55 11.03 15.13 16.35
CA ASN A 55 11.38 14.43 15.11
C ASN A 55 10.71 13.05 14.98
N ILE A 56 10.48 12.36 16.10
CA ILE A 56 9.78 11.06 16.12
C ILE A 56 8.33 11.23 15.66
N ARG A 57 7.69 12.34 15.99
CA ARG A 57 6.34 12.65 15.49
C ARG A 57 6.29 12.72 13.96
N LYS A 58 7.30 13.34 13.33
CA LYS A 58 7.37 13.43 11.86
C LYS A 58 7.42 12.04 11.21
N VAL A 59 8.26 11.14 11.74
CA VAL A 59 8.36 9.75 11.27
C VAL A 59 7.02 9.02 11.43
N THR A 60 6.36 9.18 12.56
CA THR A 60 5.09 8.52 12.83
C THR A 60 3.96 9.05 11.94
N ILE A 61 3.93 10.35 11.65
CA ILE A 61 2.96 10.96 10.73
C ILE A 61 3.15 10.43 9.29
N THR A 62 4.39 10.37 8.80
CA THR A 62 4.67 9.85 7.45
C THR A 62 4.35 8.36 7.34
N LEU A 63 4.60 7.59 8.38
CA LEU A 63 4.19 6.18 8.44
C LEU A 63 2.66 6.04 8.40
N THR A 64 1.95 6.84 9.20
CA THR A 64 0.48 6.84 9.21
C THR A 64 -0.07 7.21 7.83
N ALA A 65 0.48 8.24 7.20
CA ALA A 65 0.08 8.66 5.85
C ALA A 65 0.27 7.54 4.83
N PHE A 66 1.41 6.83 4.87
CA PHE A 66 1.65 5.68 4.00
C PHE A 66 0.58 4.59 4.20
N ILE A 67 0.32 4.20 5.46
CA ILE A 67 -0.64 3.13 5.76
C ILE A 67 -2.05 3.52 5.31
N VAL A 68 -2.46 4.79 5.50
CA VAL A 68 -3.77 5.28 5.07
C VAL A 68 -3.90 5.28 3.54
N VAL A 69 -2.92 5.80 2.82
CA VAL A 69 -2.93 5.80 1.34
C VAL A 69 -2.98 4.37 0.80
N HIS A 70 -2.20 3.47 1.39
CA HIS A 70 -2.21 2.06 1.01
C HIS A 70 -3.55 1.36 1.34
N GLY A 71 -4.17 1.70 2.46
CA GLY A 71 -5.52 1.21 2.81
C GLY A 71 -6.59 1.68 1.82
N ILE A 72 -6.53 2.94 1.40
CA ILE A 72 -7.43 3.50 0.37
C ILE A 72 -7.25 2.75 -0.96
N TYR A 73 -6.04 2.38 -1.33
CA TYR A 73 -5.76 1.56 -2.51
C TYR A 73 -6.59 0.26 -2.51
N HIS A 74 -6.60 -0.47 -1.41
CA HIS A 74 -7.41 -1.70 -1.29
C HIS A 74 -8.92 -1.44 -1.38
N VAL A 75 -9.41 -0.33 -0.81
CA VAL A 75 -10.82 0.05 -0.90
C VAL A 75 -11.22 0.34 -2.36
N PHE A 76 -10.40 1.05 -3.12
CA PHE A 76 -10.68 1.34 -4.53
C PHE A 76 -10.66 0.07 -5.39
N ARG A 77 -9.73 -0.84 -5.13
CA ARG A 77 -9.71 -2.14 -5.82
C ARG A 77 -10.98 -2.95 -5.54
N MET A 78 -11.41 -2.98 -4.28
CA MET A 78 -12.65 -3.69 -3.90
C MET A 78 -13.89 -3.12 -4.61
N GLN A 79 -13.91 -1.81 -4.92
CA GLN A 79 -14.99 -1.16 -5.64
C GLN A 79 -14.92 -1.35 -7.17
N GLY A 80 -13.94 -2.08 -7.67
CA GLY A 80 -13.73 -2.28 -9.12
C GLY A 80 -13.14 -1.08 -9.85
N ILE A 81 -12.58 -0.11 -9.12
CA ILE A 81 -11.92 1.08 -9.69
C ILE A 81 -10.41 0.80 -9.79
N GLU A 82 -10.05 -0.31 -10.40
CA GLU A 82 -8.66 -0.77 -10.51
C GLU A 82 -7.78 0.22 -11.26
N SER A 83 -8.29 0.84 -12.32
CA SER A 83 -7.52 1.79 -13.13
C SER A 83 -7.00 2.98 -12.33
N ILE A 84 -7.79 3.53 -11.41
CA ILE A 84 -7.36 4.63 -10.53
C ILE A 84 -6.46 4.10 -9.41
N ALA A 85 -6.78 2.94 -8.85
CA ALA A 85 -5.98 2.32 -7.81
C ALA A 85 -4.54 2.08 -8.29
N ASP A 86 -4.38 1.43 -9.43
CA ASP A 86 -3.07 1.05 -9.95
C ASP A 86 -2.31 2.24 -10.57
N SER A 87 -3.00 3.18 -11.21
CA SER A 87 -2.35 4.33 -11.88
C SER A 87 -1.98 5.46 -10.94
N VAL A 88 -2.71 5.65 -9.84
CA VAL A 88 -2.56 6.82 -8.96
C VAL A 88 -2.18 6.41 -7.53
N LEU A 89 -2.93 5.51 -6.93
CA LEU A 89 -2.74 5.18 -5.51
C LEU A 89 -1.52 4.29 -5.26
N GLU A 90 -1.21 3.37 -6.17
CA GLU A 90 -0.02 2.54 -6.06
C GLU A 90 1.26 3.38 -6.11
N PRO A 91 1.51 4.21 -7.15
CA PRO A 91 2.70 5.08 -7.17
C PRO A 91 2.68 6.12 -6.05
N ALA A 92 1.51 6.64 -5.65
CA ALA A 92 1.41 7.56 -4.52
C ALA A 92 1.86 6.90 -3.20
N SER A 93 1.46 5.65 -2.95
CA SER A 93 1.90 4.90 -1.76
C SER A 93 3.42 4.68 -1.74
N VAL A 94 4.03 4.40 -2.90
CA VAL A 94 5.49 4.26 -3.02
C VAL A 94 6.20 5.57 -2.73
N ILE A 95 5.70 6.70 -3.23
CA ILE A 95 6.26 8.03 -2.96
C ILE A 95 6.21 8.34 -1.46
N VAL A 96 5.09 8.07 -0.80
CA VAL A 96 4.94 8.28 0.65
C VAL A 96 5.85 7.34 1.44
N LEU A 97 6.05 6.10 0.98
CA LEU A 97 6.99 5.16 1.58
C LEU A 97 8.43 5.64 1.48
N ILE A 98 8.83 6.20 0.33
CA ILE A 98 10.16 6.82 0.15
C ILE A 98 10.31 8.01 1.09
N ALA A 99 9.30 8.88 1.19
CA ALA A 99 9.30 10.02 2.10
C ALA A 99 9.43 9.58 3.57
N PHE A 100 8.75 8.50 3.95
CA PHE A 100 8.92 7.87 5.27
C PHE A 100 10.36 7.41 5.50
N GLY A 101 10.96 6.69 4.55
CA GLY A 101 12.33 6.21 4.63
C GLY A 101 13.34 7.35 4.78
N LEU A 102 13.20 8.42 3.98
CA LEU A 102 14.05 9.61 4.06
C LEU A 102 13.89 10.35 5.41
N THR A 103 12.66 10.48 5.91
CA THR A 103 12.40 11.10 7.21
C THR A 103 13.03 10.28 8.33
N TYR A 104 12.90 8.96 8.28
CA TYR A 104 13.51 8.06 9.26
C TYR A 104 15.03 8.15 9.26
N LEU A 105 15.67 8.14 8.09
CA LEU A 105 17.11 8.29 7.96
C LEU A 105 17.58 9.64 8.50
N GLY A 106 16.89 10.74 8.18
CA GLY A 106 17.20 12.07 8.68
C GLY A 106 17.18 12.14 10.20
N VAL A 107 16.13 11.60 10.82
CA VAL A 107 16.01 11.56 12.29
C VAL A 107 17.09 10.69 12.94
N SER A 108 17.39 9.54 12.33
CA SER A 108 18.45 8.65 12.83
C SER A 108 19.83 9.29 12.75
N TYR A 109 20.07 10.06 11.70
CA TYR A 109 21.34 10.77 11.50
C TYR A 109 21.53 11.92 12.51
N GLU A 110 20.48 12.70 12.77
CA GLU A 110 20.48 13.74 13.79
C GLU A 110 20.77 13.19 15.18
N LYS A 111 20.14 12.06 15.53
CA LYS A 111 20.38 11.41 16.83
C LYS A 111 21.84 11.00 17.00
N LYS A 112 22.44 10.34 16.00
CA LYS A 112 23.86 9.95 16.03
C LYS A 112 24.78 11.17 16.14
N ARG A 113 24.46 12.27 15.47
CA ARG A 113 25.23 13.50 15.55
C ARG A 113 25.19 14.12 16.92
N GLN A 114 24.03 14.12 17.58
CA GLN A 114 23.87 14.62 18.95
C GLN A 114 24.66 13.78 19.95
N GLU A 115 24.62 12.46 19.83
CA GLU A 115 25.41 11.55 20.67
C GLU A 115 26.92 11.77 20.49
N ALA A 116 27.39 12.02 19.27
CA ALA A 116 28.81 12.28 18.97
C ALA A 116 29.28 13.64 19.50
N THR A 117 28.38 14.64 19.62
CA THR A 117 28.72 16.00 20.14
C THR A 117 28.50 16.14 21.64
N GLY A 118 28.08 15.09 22.35
CA GLY A 118 27.92 15.08 23.81
C GLY A 118 26.80 16.01 24.33
N LYS A 119 25.85 16.30 23.49
CA LYS A 119 24.67 17.12 23.84
C LYS A 119 23.41 16.31 23.96
#